data_0333a3dc2527d0dfabe99eefb7af0c1c
#
_entry.id   0333a3dc2527d0dfabe99eefb7af0c1c
#
_cell.length_a   1.000
_cell.length_b   1.000
_cell.length_c   1.000
_cell.angle_alpha   90.00
_cell.angle_beta   90.00
_cell.angle_gamma   90.00
#
_symmetry.space_group_name_H-M   'P 1'
#
loop_
_entity.id
_entity.type
_entity.pdbx_description
1 polymer ?
#
loop_
_entity_poly.entity_id
_entity_poly.type
_entity_poly.pdbx_seq_one_letter_code
_entity_poly.pdbx_strand_id
1 'polypeptide(L)'
;MIAAMSATSCSDDDNEKVVMPDPDPTTLGWVKQATEFGTLPEYISVYKSPTELEGMKAIAFIAVADMSKANFATIGDQIYSKTPNQIWQAEQQKYPIIMNGGYFVMGAGKSVSLLCREGEVLAVNSQEEIRSQKSYYPTRGIFQLSKNGSFSTDWAYTTADGVTYTYEEPS
;
A
#
# COMPACT_ATOMS: atom_id res chain seq x y z
N MET A 1 7.47 -6.66 -6.35
CA MET A 1 8.17 -6.01 -5.22
C MET A 1 8.80 -4.75 -5.81
N ILE A 2 8.17 -3.60 -5.61
CA ILE A 2 8.72 -2.32 -6.11
C ILE A 2 9.75 -1.89 -5.07
N ALA A 3 11.02 -1.88 -5.45
CA ALA A 3 12.07 -1.34 -4.61
C ALA A 3 11.88 0.18 -4.49
N ALA A 4 11.42 0.65 -3.34
CA ALA A 4 11.57 2.04 -2.98
C ALA A 4 13.05 2.28 -2.65
N MET A 5 13.73 3.07 -3.46
CA MET A 5 15.06 3.55 -3.12
C MET A 5 14.94 4.45 -1.89
N SER A 6 15.43 3.98 -0.75
CA SER A 6 15.60 4.77 0.44
C SER A 6 16.76 5.75 0.20
N ALA A 7 16.47 7.04 0.16
CA ALA A 7 17.48 8.06 0.29
C ALA A 7 17.93 8.09 1.76
N THR A 8 19.17 7.71 2.02
CA THR A 8 19.83 7.87 3.31
C THR A 8 20.02 9.37 3.57
N SER A 9 19.30 9.92 4.54
CA SER A 9 19.52 11.27 5.03
C SER A 9 20.61 11.22 6.09
N CYS A 10 21.80 11.74 5.77
CA CYS A 10 22.74 12.24 6.78
C CYS A 10 22.35 13.65 7.15
N SER A 11 22.33 13.91 8.45
CA SER A 11 22.10 15.19 9.09
C SER A 11 22.97 16.33 8.57
N ASP A 12 22.42 17.49 8.31
CA ASP A 12 22.59 18.77 8.93
C ASP A 12 21.96 19.89 8.08
N ASP A 13 21.19 20.71 8.75
CA ASP A 13 20.75 22.07 8.44
C ASP A 13 20.86 22.55 6.98
N ASP A 14 19.78 22.33 6.23
CA ASP A 14 19.14 23.35 5.37
C ASP A 14 17.86 22.74 4.80
N ASN A 15 16.74 23.32 5.20
CA ASN A 15 15.37 22.88 4.81
C ASN A 15 15.07 23.19 3.34
N GLU A 16 15.87 22.75 2.41
CA GLU A 16 15.45 22.60 1.02
C GLU A 16 14.68 21.28 0.88
N LYS A 17 13.37 21.41 0.87
CA LYS A 17 12.45 20.34 0.48
C LYS A 17 12.87 19.91 -0.93
N VAL A 18 13.63 18.83 -1.04
CA VAL A 18 13.95 18.22 -2.34
C VAL A 18 12.62 17.76 -2.92
N VAL A 19 12.05 18.60 -3.77
CA VAL A 19 10.89 18.22 -4.57
C VAL A 19 11.42 17.23 -5.60
N MET A 20 11.27 15.95 -5.30
CA MET A 20 11.51 14.90 -6.29
C MET A 20 10.53 15.15 -7.43
N PRO A 21 10.99 15.26 -8.68
CA PRO A 21 10.09 15.37 -9.81
C PRO A 21 9.19 14.14 -9.82
N ASP A 22 7.90 14.32 -10.12
CA ASP A 22 6.97 13.23 -10.31
C ASP A 22 7.59 12.20 -11.27
N PRO A 23 7.80 10.96 -10.84
CA PRO A 23 8.41 9.97 -11.71
C PRO A 23 7.47 9.72 -12.89
N ASP A 24 7.92 10.04 -14.10
CA ASP A 24 7.21 9.65 -15.31
C ASP A 24 7.54 8.18 -15.64
N PRO A 25 6.61 7.25 -15.45
CA PRO A 25 6.88 5.84 -15.70
C PRO A 25 7.31 5.55 -17.16
N THR A 26 6.96 6.42 -18.10
CA THR A 26 7.32 6.24 -19.50
C THR A 26 8.82 6.33 -19.74
N THR A 27 9.55 7.08 -18.92
CA THR A 27 11.01 7.16 -18.98
C THR A 27 11.70 5.83 -18.66
N LEU A 28 10.99 4.93 -17.96
CA LEU A 28 11.44 3.59 -17.62
C LEU A 28 10.86 2.52 -18.57
N GLY A 29 10.30 2.94 -19.70
CA GLY A 29 9.71 2.04 -20.70
C GLY A 29 8.32 1.49 -20.35
N TRP A 30 7.66 2.03 -19.32
CA TRP A 30 6.27 1.69 -19.03
C TRP A 30 5.34 2.34 -20.04
N VAL A 31 4.26 1.64 -20.38
CA VAL A 31 3.31 2.10 -21.40
C VAL A 31 1.98 2.47 -20.74
N LYS A 32 1.57 3.72 -20.94
CA LYS A 32 0.27 4.19 -20.46
C LYS A 32 -0.86 3.42 -21.14
N GLN A 33 -1.79 2.93 -20.35
CA GLN A 33 -2.95 2.17 -20.84
C GLN A 33 -4.11 3.14 -21.09
N ALA A 34 -4.69 3.11 -22.28
CA ALA A 34 -5.75 4.04 -22.66
C ALA A 34 -7.15 3.50 -22.38
N THR A 35 -7.40 2.21 -22.65
CA THR A 35 -8.77 1.64 -22.68
C THR A 35 -8.91 0.31 -21.94
N GLU A 36 -7.84 -0.37 -21.61
CA GLU A 36 -7.87 -1.71 -20.99
C GLU A 36 -8.55 -1.75 -19.61
N PHE A 37 -8.61 -0.62 -18.93
CA PHE A 37 -9.20 -0.48 -17.59
C PHE A 37 -10.49 0.33 -17.59
N GLY A 38 -11.16 0.45 -18.75
CA GLY A 38 -12.36 1.25 -18.90
C GLY A 38 -12.06 2.76 -18.87
N THR A 39 -13.10 3.57 -18.63
CA THR A 39 -12.96 5.01 -18.52
C THR A 39 -12.54 5.39 -17.12
N LEU A 40 -11.30 5.78 -16.96
CA LEU A 40 -10.77 6.32 -15.70
C LEU A 40 -10.93 7.84 -15.64
N PRO A 41 -11.06 8.42 -14.44
CA PRO A 41 -10.98 9.86 -14.26
C PRO A 41 -9.65 10.42 -14.80
N GLU A 42 -9.65 11.65 -15.31
CA GLU A 42 -8.46 12.28 -15.91
C GLU A 42 -7.26 12.37 -14.96
N TYR A 43 -7.52 12.41 -13.65
CA TYR A 43 -6.50 12.46 -12.61
C TYR A 43 -5.91 11.10 -12.24
N ILE A 44 -6.30 10.01 -12.93
CA ILE A 44 -5.77 8.67 -12.73
C ILE A 44 -5.20 8.14 -14.05
N SER A 45 -4.00 7.63 -14.00
CA SER A 45 -3.35 6.96 -15.11
C SER A 45 -2.87 5.58 -14.69
N VAL A 46 -3.04 4.58 -15.57
CA VAL A 46 -2.51 3.24 -15.36
C VAL A 46 -1.43 2.97 -16.39
N TYR A 47 -0.34 2.37 -15.96
CA TYR A 47 0.79 2.00 -16.80
C TYR A 47 1.08 0.52 -16.65
N LYS A 48 1.48 -0.10 -17.76
CA LYS A 48 1.92 -1.49 -17.85
C LYS A 48 3.43 -1.52 -18.00
N SER A 49 4.09 -2.39 -17.27
CA SER A 49 5.54 -2.58 -17.35
C SER A 49 5.99 -3.09 -18.73
N PRO A 50 7.28 -2.95 -19.06
CA PRO A 50 7.94 -3.81 -20.03
C PRO A 50 7.70 -5.29 -19.72
N THR A 51 7.89 -6.16 -20.72
CA THR A 51 7.72 -7.62 -20.55
C THR A 51 8.80 -8.26 -19.69
N GLU A 52 9.83 -7.51 -19.37
CA GLU A 52 10.95 -7.92 -18.54
C GLU A 52 11.25 -6.83 -17.52
N LEU A 53 11.26 -7.21 -16.24
CA LEU A 53 11.61 -6.35 -15.10
C LEU A 53 12.83 -6.95 -14.41
N GLU A 54 13.92 -6.20 -14.32
CA GLU A 54 15.16 -6.63 -13.66
C GLU A 54 15.65 -8.01 -14.15
N GLY A 55 15.58 -8.27 -15.45
CA GLY A 55 15.99 -9.54 -16.05
C GLY A 55 15.01 -10.71 -15.85
N MET A 56 13.86 -10.48 -15.22
CA MET A 56 12.82 -11.49 -15.03
C MET A 56 11.59 -11.20 -15.90
N LYS A 57 11.07 -12.23 -16.54
CA LYS A 57 9.79 -12.12 -17.24
C LYS A 57 8.67 -11.87 -16.22
N ALA A 58 8.17 -10.67 -16.21
CA ALA A 58 7.07 -10.26 -15.34
C ALA A 58 6.24 -9.18 -16.04
N ILE A 59 4.96 -9.14 -15.70
CA ILE A 59 4.07 -8.05 -16.09
C ILE A 59 3.54 -7.43 -14.80
N ALA A 60 3.73 -6.12 -14.67
CA ALA A 60 3.21 -5.34 -13.56
C ALA A 60 2.38 -4.17 -14.09
N PHE A 61 1.45 -3.72 -13.29
CA PHE A 61 0.68 -2.51 -13.52
C PHE A 61 0.87 -1.57 -12.35
N ILE A 62 0.98 -0.28 -12.64
CA ILE A 62 0.96 0.79 -11.62
C ILE A 62 -0.15 1.77 -11.95
N ALA A 63 -0.84 2.22 -10.93
CA ALA A 63 -1.78 3.32 -11.02
C ALA A 63 -1.16 4.56 -10.37
N VAL A 64 -1.20 5.67 -11.08
CA VAL A 64 -0.75 6.97 -10.61
C VAL A 64 -1.95 7.89 -10.52
N ALA A 65 -2.18 8.49 -9.37
CA ALA A 65 -3.29 9.39 -9.13
C ALA A 65 -2.81 10.75 -8.60
N ASP A 66 -3.42 11.82 -9.08
CA ASP A 66 -3.25 13.15 -8.50
C ASP A 66 -4.06 13.23 -7.20
N MET A 67 -3.39 13.17 -6.07
CA MET A 67 -4.02 13.13 -4.75
C MET A 67 -4.66 14.46 -4.33
N SER A 68 -4.48 15.54 -5.07
CA SER A 68 -5.27 16.76 -4.89
C SER A 68 -6.74 16.60 -5.35
N LYS A 69 -7.00 15.57 -6.17
CA LYS A 69 -8.31 15.28 -6.78
C LYS A 69 -8.85 13.90 -6.39
N ALA A 70 -8.00 13.03 -5.87
CA ALA A 70 -8.34 11.68 -5.47
C ALA A 70 -8.43 11.55 -3.95
N ASN A 71 -9.26 10.62 -3.49
CA ASN A 71 -9.29 10.18 -2.11
C ASN A 71 -8.85 8.73 -2.02
N PHE A 72 -8.11 8.41 -0.98
CA PHE A 72 -7.75 7.04 -0.62
C PHE A 72 -8.67 6.56 0.50
N ALA A 73 -9.23 5.36 0.34
CA ALA A 73 -10.08 4.76 1.36
C ALA A 73 -9.63 3.32 1.64
N THR A 74 -9.63 2.95 2.92
CA THR A 74 -9.42 1.57 3.36
C THR A 74 -10.76 0.86 3.45
N ILE A 75 -10.86 -0.30 2.82
CA ILE A 75 -12.06 -1.15 2.85
C ILE A 75 -11.67 -2.51 3.40
N GLY A 76 -12.41 -2.99 4.38
CA GLY A 76 -12.17 -4.31 4.97
C GLY A 76 -12.53 -4.36 6.44
N ASP A 77 -12.19 -5.48 7.05
CA ASP A 77 -12.39 -5.79 8.46
C ASP A 77 -11.37 -6.86 8.89
N GLN A 78 -11.36 -7.24 10.15
CA GLN A 78 -10.51 -8.32 10.68
C GLN A 78 -10.69 -9.63 9.90
N ILE A 79 -11.92 -9.94 9.50
CA ILE A 79 -12.24 -11.10 8.66
C ILE A 79 -13.02 -10.62 7.44
N TYR A 80 -12.37 -10.67 6.27
CA TYR A 80 -12.95 -10.14 5.05
C TYR A 80 -12.51 -10.95 3.82
N SER A 81 -13.41 -11.84 3.37
CA SER A 81 -13.14 -12.78 2.28
C SER A 81 -13.85 -12.37 0.98
N LYS A 82 -13.59 -11.17 0.52
CA LYS A 82 -14.13 -10.69 -0.77
C LYS A 82 -13.00 -10.36 -1.74
N THR A 83 -13.19 -10.73 -2.99
CA THR A 83 -12.29 -10.28 -4.06
C THR A 83 -12.46 -8.79 -4.33
N PRO A 84 -11.47 -8.10 -4.90
CA PRO A 84 -11.61 -6.70 -5.32
C PRO A 84 -12.86 -6.45 -6.18
N ASN A 85 -13.19 -7.38 -7.10
CA ASN A 85 -14.40 -7.26 -7.92
C ASN A 85 -15.70 -7.36 -7.10
N GLN A 86 -15.76 -8.27 -6.12
CA GLN A 86 -16.93 -8.37 -5.22
C GLN A 86 -17.11 -7.10 -4.38
N ILE A 87 -16.00 -6.50 -3.94
CA ILE A 87 -16.02 -5.23 -3.22
C ILE A 87 -16.53 -4.12 -4.15
N TRP A 88 -15.97 -4.03 -5.36
CA TRP A 88 -16.35 -3.02 -6.34
C TRP A 88 -17.85 -3.06 -6.67
N GLN A 89 -18.40 -4.25 -6.85
CA GLN A 89 -19.84 -4.44 -7.06
C GLN A 89 -20.66 -4.03 -5.82
N ALA A 90 -20.25 -4.45 -4.62
CA ALA A 90 -20.93 -4.12 -3.38
C ALA A 90 -20.95 -2.61 -3.09
N GLU A 91 -19.89 -1.90 -3.49
CA GLU A 91 -19.74 -0.45 -3.37
C GLU A 91 -20.33 0.30 -4.56
N GLN A 92 -21.20 -0.34 -5.35
CA GLN A 92 -21.88 0.25 -6.51
C GLN A 92 -20.94 0.89 -7.52
N GLN A 93 -19.74 0.31 -7.67
CA GLN A 93 -18.73 0.74 -8.64
C GLN A 93 -18.23 2.20 -8.45
N LYS A 94 -18.37 2.75 -7.24
CA LYS A 94 -18.00 4.14 -6.97
C LYS A 94 -16.48 4.39 -6.94
N TYR A 95 -15.69 3.33 -6.75
CA TYR A 95 -14.23 3.45 -6.74
C TYR A 95 -13.65 3.16 -8.12
N PRO A 96 -12.88 4.07 -8.69
CA PRO A 96 -12.25 3.84 -9.99
C PRO A 96 -11.16 2.77 -9.96
N ILE A 97 -10.51 2.57 -8.80
CA ILE A 97 -9.48 1.56 -8.59
C ILE A 97 -9.68 0.91 -7.23
N ILE A 98 -9.59 -0.40 -7.19
CA ILE A 98 -9.52 -1.20 -5.96
C ILE A 98 -8.36 -2.18 -6.10
N MET A 99 -7.54 -2.28 -5.06
CA MET A 99 -6.41 -3.18 -5.01
C MET A 99 -6.32 -3.91 -3.66
N ASN A 100 -5.56 -4.98 -3.61
CA ASN A 100 -5.29 -5.67 -2.36
C ASN A 100 -4.53 -4.76 -1.40
N GLY A 101 -4.86 -4.87 -0.11
CA GLY A 101 -4.10 -4.27 0.97
C GLY A 101 -3.06 -5.25 1.54
N GLY A 102 -3.09 -5.44 2.86
CA GLY A 102 -2.15 -6.26 3.59
C GLY A 102 -2.34 -7.77 3.43
N TYR A 103 -1.53 -8.53 4.15
CA TYR A 103 -1.58 -10.00 4.14
C TYR A 103 -2.79 -10.53 4.92
N PHE A 104 -3.25 -11.70 4.51
CA PHE A 104 -4.37 -12.40 5.16
C PHE A 104 -4.15 -13.92 5.14
N VAL A 105 -4.84 -14.63 6.02
CA VAL A 105 -4.81 -16.10 6.06
C VAL A 105 -5.72 -16.65 4.97
N MET A 106 -5.14 -17.41 4.05
CA MET A 106 -5.87 -18.07 2.98
C MET A 106 -6.97 -18.98 3.54
N GLY A 107 -8.16 -18.90 2.95
CA GLY A 107 -9.33 -19.69 3.36
C GLY A 107 -10.11 -19.14 4.57
N ALA A 108 -9.44 -18.51 5.53
CA ALA A 108 -10.11 -17.88 6.68
C ALA A 108 -10.47 -16.41 6.44
N GLY A 109 -9.84 -15.76 5.47
CA GLY A 109 -10.03 -14.33 5.19
C GLY A 109 -9.59 -13.40 6.33
N LYS A 110 -8.88 -13.96 7.35
CA LYS A 110 -8.43 -13.19 8.51
C LYS A 110 -7.22 -12.34 8.13
N SER A 111 -7.31 -11.02 8.34
CA SER A 111 -6.16 -10.14 8.19
C SER A 111 -5.07 -10.49 9.21
N VAL A 112 -3.83 -10.47 8.76
CA VAL A 112 -2.62 -10.56 9.59
C VAL A 112 -1.76 -9.30 9.48
N SER A 113 -2.33 -8.26 8.88
CA SER A 113 -1.71 -6.94 8.74
C SER A 113 -2.60 -5.88 9.36
N LEU A 114 -1.98 -4.83 9.86
CA LEU A 114 -2.70 -3.66 10.39
C LEU A 114 -3.63 -3.08 9.32
N LEU A 115 -4.86 -2.86 9.70
CA LEU A 115 -5.86 -2.20 8.89
C LEU A 115 -6.55 -1.13 9.75
N CYS A 116 -6.50 0.11 9.29
CA CYS A 116 -7.09 1.24 9.99
C CYS A 116 -7.94 2.06 9.02
N ARG A 117 -9.09 2.53 9.49
CA ARG A 117 -9.99 3.43 8.75
C ARG A 117 -10.50 4.53 9.67
N GLU A 118 -10.32 5.77 9.26
CA GLU A 118 -10.80 6.95 10.02
C GLU A 118 -10.35 6.99 11.49
N GLY A 119 -9.16 6.44 11.77
CA GLY A 119 -8.60 6.35 13.12
C GLY A 119 -9.06 5.13 13.93
N GLU A 120 -9.94 4.31 13.38
CA GLU A 120 -10.36 3.04 13.99
C GLU A 120 -9.47 1.89 13.46
N VAL A 121 -8.92 1.09 14.38
CA VAL A 121 -8.17 -0.13 14.03
C VAL A 121 -9.15 -1.27 13.81
N LEU A 122 -9.31 -1.67 12.55
CA LEU A 122 -10.19 -2.77 12.13
C LEU A 122 -9.50 -4.14 12.22
N ALA A 123 -8.19 -4.17 12.03
CA ALA A 123 -7.37 -5.37 12.17
C ALA A 123 -5.98 -5.00 12.64
N VAL A 124 -5.35 -5.88 13.38
CA VAL A 124 -3.98 -5.72 13.90
C VAL A 124 -3.01 -6.62 13.13
N ASN A 125 -1.73 -6.31 13.19
CA ASN A 125 -0.69 -7.24 12.75
C ASN A 125 -0.77 -8.55 13.54
N SER A 126 -0.31 -9.66 12.97
CA SER A 126 -0.11 -10.88 13.73
C SER A 126 0.66 -10.55 15.00
N GLN A 127 0.10 -10.88 16.14
CA GLN A 127 0.71 -10.58 17.43
C GLN A 127 1.93 -11.45 17.66
N GLU A 128 1.90 -12.69 17.18
CA GLU A 128 3.00 -13.64 17.33
C GLU A 128 3.03 -14.62 16.18
N GLU A 129 4.22 -14.94 15.70
CA GLU A 129 4.48 -16.06 14.80
C GLU A 129 5.56 -16.96 15.39
N ILE A 130 5.32 -18.27 15.36
CA ILE A 130 6.28 -19.25 15.85
C ILE A 130 7.03 -19.85 14.65
N ARG A 131 8.35 -19.69 14.63
CA ARG A 131 9.23 -20.30 13.62
C ARG A 131 10.39 -20.98 14.31
N SER A 132 10.62 -22.24 14.00
CA SER A 132 11.69 -23.04 14.62
C SER A 132 11.71 -22.95 16.15
N GLN A 133 10.53 -23.06 16.78
CA GLN A 133 10.30 -22.98 18.23
C GLN A 133 10.65 -21.62 18.88
N LYS A 134 10.79 -20.59 18.09
CA LYS A 134 10.98 -19.21 18.57
C LYS A 134 9.79 -18.34 18.22
N SER A 135 9.40 -17.50 19.15
CA SER A 135 8.35 -16.51 18.96
C SER A 135 8.90 -15.24 18.31
N TYR A 136 8.17 -14.71 17.35
CA TYR A 136 8.45 -13.45 16.67
C TYR A 136 7.21 -12.59 16.68
N TYR A 137 7.38 -11.28 16.85
CA TYR A 137 6.34 -10.27 16.66
C TYR A 137 6.54 -9.64 15.29
N PRO A 138 5.71 -10.00 14.29
CA PRO A 138 5.94 -9.55 12.93
C PRO A 138 5.83 -8.04 12.81
N THR A 139 6.88 -7.41 12.32
CA THR A 139 6.89 -6.02 11.92
C THR A 139 6.58 -5.93 10.44
N ARG A 140 5.68 -5.01 10.04
CA ARG A 140 5.26 -4.82 8.66
C ARG A 140 5.31 -3.35 8.28
N GLY A 141 5.72 -3.08 7.05
CA GLY A 141 5.56 -1.76 6.47
C GLY A 141 4.08 -1.40 6.36
N ILE A 142 3.74 -0.18 6.67
CA ILE A 142 2.41 0.39 6.52
C ILE A 142 2.46 1.63 5.62
N PHE A 143 1.37 1.86 4.92
CA PHE A 143 1.08 3.11 4.24
C PHE A 143 -0.09 3.76 4.95
N GLN A 144 0.04 5.01 5.30
CA GLN A 144 -0.99 5.74 6.03
C GLN A 144 -1.29 7.11 5.45
N LEU A 145 -2.55 7.48 5.56
CA LEU A 145 -3.05 8.81 5.26
C LEU A 145 -3.52 9.46 6.58
N SER A 146 -2.89 10.54 6.96
CA SER A 146 -3.23 11.32 8.13
C SER A 146 -4.48 12.16 7.91
N LYS A 147 -5.13 12.60 8.99
CA LYS A 147 -6.31 13.48 8.93
C LYS A 147 -6.04 14.83 8.24
N ASN A 148 -4.80 15.29 8.23
CA ASN A 148 -4.39 16.51 7.52
C ASN A 148 -4.12 16.29 6.02
N GLY A 149 -4.33 15.06 5.51
CA GLY A 149 -4.11 14.71 4.10
C GLY A 149 -2.66 14.35 3.75
N SER A 150 -1.74 14.31 4.71
CA SER A 150 -0.37 13.86 4.44
C SER A 150 -0.26 12.36 4.41
N PHE A 151 0.59 11.85 3.50
CA PHE A 151 0.93 10.44 3.40
C PHE A 151 2.27 10.17 4.07
N SER A 152 2.39 9.01 4.70
CA SER A 152 3.67 8.48 5.17
C SER A 152 3.73 6.97 5.02
N THR A 153 4.95 6.45 5.05
CA THR A 153 5.24 5.02 5.13
C THR A 153 6.03 4.77 6.40
N ASP A 154 5.51 3.90 7.23
CA ASP A 154 6.09 3.59 8.52
C ASP A 154 6.14 2.08 8.74
N TRP A 155 6.67 1.66 9.84
CA TRP A 155 6.63 0.28 10.29
C TRP A 155 5.65 0.12 11.44
N ALA A 156 5.01 -1.03 11.54
CA ALA A 156 4.11 -1.34 12.64
C ALA A 156 4.28 -2.78 13.13
N TYR A 157 4.15 -2.98 14.42
CA TYR A 157 4.02 -4.28 15.06
C TYR A 157 2.91 -4.24 16.12
N THR A 158 2.37 -5.39 16.46
CA THR A 158 1.36 -5.52 17.52
C THR A 158 1.89 -6.47 18.58
N THR A 159 1.86 -6.05 19.84
CA THR A 159 2.32 -6.83 20.99
C THR A 159 1.27 -7.88 21.41
N ALA A 160 1.64 -8.80 22.28
CA ALA A 160 0.76 -9.88 22.75
C ALA A 160 -0.52 -9.39 23.44
N ASP A 161 -0.47 -8.21 24.06
CA ASP A 161 -1.62 -7.54 24.66
C ASP A 161 -2.49 -6.75 23.66
N GLY A 162 -2.15 -6.79 22.38
CA GLY A 162 -2.93 -6.18 21.31
C GLY A 162 -2.62 -4.71 21.04
N VAL A 163 -1.61 -4.14 21.70
CA VAL A 163 -1.20 -2.76 21.44
C VAL A 163 -0.37 -2.68 20.17
N THR A 164 -0.74 -1.77 19.27
CA THR A 164 0.00 -1.52 18.04
C THR A 164 0.89 -0.30 18.19
N TYR A 165 2.16 -0.48 17.85
CA TYR A 165 3.17 0.57 17.81
C TYR A 165 3.59 0.84 16.37
N THR A 166 3.83 2.10 16.06
CA THR A 166 4.38 2.56 14.79
C THR A 166 5.70 3.26 15.00
N TYR A 167 6.59 3.18 14.04
CA TYR A 167 7.89 3.88 14.06
C TYR A 167 8.39 4.06 12.62
N GLU A 168 9.17 5.10 12.39
CA GLU A 168 9.63 5.50 11.05
C GLU A 168 10.69 4.55 10.49
N GLU A 169 11.58 4.05 11.35
CA GLU A 169 12.66 3.13 10.95
C GLU A 169 12.69 1.90 11.84
N PRO A 170 12.97 0.71 11.27
CA PRO A 170 13.21 -0.48 12.07
C PRO A 170 14.51 -0.30 12.86
N SER A 171 14.40 -0.36 14.17
CA SER A 171 15.55 -0.37 15.08
C SER A 171 16.23 -1.73 15.14
#